data_bcdf696dd554f046e18bc77e2744142f
#
_entry.id   bcdf696dd554f046e18bc77e2744142f
#
_cell.length_a   1.000
_cell.length_b   1.000
_cell.length_c   1.000
_cell.angle_alpha   90.00
_cell.angle_beta   90.00
_cell.angle_gamma   90.00
#
_symmetry.space_group_name_H-M   'P 1'
#
loop_
_entity.id
_entity.type
_entity.pdbx_description
1 polymer ?
#
loop_
_entity_poly.entity_id
_entity_poly.type
_entity_poly.pdbx_seq_one_letter_code
_entity_poly.pdbx_strand_id
1 'polypeptide(L)'
;MKSEIIMSLFKNMLFIILLIVIGVMSRPAFALEKISFMTDWRAEAEQGGFYQAKVDGTYARFGLDVTILQGSPQTNNLLLLAAKKIDFSIASNIIAVLNAAQNNVPITAVAAIFQKDPVVLLSHPNVGLDKFQDLTKATAYVATGGLNSFYLWLKKAHGFRAEKTKLYNFNSAPFIADNKSIQQGILTSEPFIIQKNSNFTPNVFLLWDYGYGSYGSIIETRNDLIKKNPDLVQRFVDASIIGWYNYLYGDNSAANEAIKKDNPEMTNEQIAYAIKVMKEKGIVDSGDASKLGIGVITDERFRRFVTTMKDSGVVPKTTDFSNSYTTKFTGKEIGRRQN
;
A
#
# COMPACT_ATOMS: atom_id res chain seq x y z
N MET A 1 -12.41 4.01 -75.24
CA MET A 1 -12.52 2.64 -74.74
C MET A 1 -11.37 2.14 -73.87
N LYS A 2 -10.07 2.15 -74.33
CA LYS A 2 -8.95 1.70 -73.48
C LYS A 2 -8.69 2.62 -72.25
N SER A 3 -8.85 3.93 -72.38
CA SER A 3 -8.59 4.89 -71.26
C SER A 3 -9.66 4.82 -70.16
N GLU A 4 -10.90 4.52 -70.49
CA GLU A 4 -11.99 4.40 -69.53
C GLU A 4 -11.90 3.11 -68.69
N ILE A 5 -11.40 2.00 -69.28
CA ILE A 5 -11.17 0.77 -68.59
C ILE A 5 -10.01 0.93 -67.56
N ILE A 6 -8.95 1.64 -67.92
CA ILE A 6 -7.79 1.89 -67.02
C ILE A 6 -8.23 2.78 -65.85
N MET A 7 -9.03 3.80 -66.13
CA MET A 7 -9.53 4.70 -65.07
C MET A 7 -10.51 4.02 -64.10
N SER A 8 -11.32 3.08 -64.60
CA SER A 8 -12.20 2.23 -63.76
C SER A 8 -11.42 1.28 -62.88
N LEU A 9 -10.38 0.61 -63.40
CA LEU A 9 -9.51 -0.24 -62.64
C LEU A 9 -8.75 0.52 -61.53
N PHE A 10 -8.28 1.71 -61.81
CA PHE A 10 -7.62 2.57 -60.81
C PHE A 10 -8.55 3.01 -59.68
N LYS A 11 -9.81 3.38 -60.00
CA LYS A 11 -10.86 3.73 -59.01
C LYS A 11 -11.20 2.53 -58.13
N ASN A 12 -11.34 1.34 -58.69
CA ASN A 12 -11.65 0.15 -57.93
C ASN A 12 -10.47 -0.28 -57.02
N MET A 13 -9.23 -0.13 -57.50
CA MET A 13 -8.04 -0.43 -56.72
C MET A 13 -7.88 0.57 -55.54
N LEU A 14 -8.15 1.84 -55.76
CA LEU A 14 -8.12 2.88 -54.71
C LEU A 14 -9.20 2.64 -53.66
N PHE A 15 -10.39 2.18 -54.07
CA PHE A 15 -11.50 1.85 -53.18
C PHE A 15 -11.20 0.60 -52.30
N ILE A 16 -10.54 -0.40 -52.90
CA ILE A 16 -10.10 -1.61 -52.18
C ILE A 16 -9.01 -1.25 -51.17
N ILE A 17 -8.04 -0.40 -51.52
CA ILE A 17 -7.00 0.08 -50.63
C ILE A 17 -7.60 0.88 -49.47
N LEU A 18 -8.57 1.73 -49.72
CA LEU A 18 -9.27 2.51 -48.71
C LEU A 18 -10.03 1.59 -47.72
N LEU A 19 -10.68 0.52 -48.19
CA LEU A 19 -11.38 -0.45 -47.38
C LEU A 19 -10.41 -1.27 -46.51
N ILE A 20 -9.22 -1.62 -47.01
CA ILE A 20 -8.18 -2.31 -46.27
C ILE A 20 -7.61 -1.41 -45.17
N VAL A 21 -7.38 -0.12 -45.47
CA VAL A 21 -6.88 0.85 -44.47
C VAL A 21 -7.89 1.09 -43.35
N ILE A 22 -9.20 1.16 -43.66
CA ILE A 22 -10.26 1.30 -42.65
C ILE A 22 -10.37 0.02 -41.80
N GLY A 23 -10.21 -1.16 -42.39
CA GLY A 23 -10.26 -2.44 -41.66
C GLY A 23 -9.09 -2.65 -40.67
N VAL A 24 -7.91 -2.04 -40.95
CA VAL A 24 -6.73 -2.15 -40.08
C VAL A 24 -6.79 -1.19 -38.88
N MET A 25 -7.58 -0.11 -38.95
CA MET A 25 -7.72 0.87 -37.87
C MET A 25 -8.80 0.51 -36.80
N SER A 26 -9.61 -0.51 -37.06
CA SER A 26 -10.62 -0.97 -36.09
C SER A 26 -9.98 -1.98 -35.13
N ARG A 27 -9.06 -1.51 -34.23
CA ARG A 27 -8.79 -2.30 -33.02
C ARG A 27 -10.10 -2.33 -32.22
N PRO A 28 -10.67 -3.51 -31.91
CA PRO A 28 -11.80 -3.55 -31.01
C PRO A 28 -11.38 -2.84 -29.72
N ALA A 29 -12.04 -1.76 -29.37
CA ALA A 29 -11.92 -1.15 -28.06
C ALA A 29 -12.49 -2.19 -27.08
N PHE A 30 -11.63 -3.04 -26.55
CA PHE A 30 -12.02 -3.91 -25.44
C PHE A 30 -12.49 -3.01 -24.31
N ALA A 31 -13.73 -3.19 -23.88
CA ALA A 31 -14.22 -2.49 -22.71
C ALA A 31 -13.29 -2.79 -21.52
N LEU A 32 -12.88 -1.73 -20.82
CA LEU A 32 -12.02 -1.87 -19.64
C LEU A 32 -12.75 -2.72 -18.60
N GLU A 33 -12.04 -3.63 -17.98
CA GLU A 33 -12.55 -4.48 -16.91
C GLU A 33 -12.66 -3.66 -15.62
N LYS A 34 -13.88 -3.55 -15.08
CA LYS A 34 -14.17 -2.74 -13.89
C LYS A 34 -13.63 -3.43 -12.64
N ILE A 35 -12.84 -2.70 -11.87
CA ILE A 35 -12.20 -3.15 -10.63
C ILE A 35 -12.55 -2.19 -9.51
N SER A 36 -12.99 -2.75 -8.39
CA SER A 36 -13.14 -2.04 -7.12
C SER A 36 -11.97 -2.36 -6.20
N PHE A 37 -11.22 -1.31 -5.84
CA PHE A 37 -10.06 -1.39 -4.97
C PHE A 37 -10.25 -0.49 -3.75
N MET A 38 -10.11 -1.03 -2.54
CA MET A 38 -10.27 -0.30 -1.29
C MET A 38 -8.95 -0.15 -0.57
N THR A 39 -8.59 1.10 -0.24
CA THR A 39 -7.44 1.42 0.60
C THR A 39 -7.74 1.12 2.07
N ASP A 40 -6.72 1.04 2.91
CA ASP A 40 -6.90 0.84 4.35
C ASP A 40 -7.16 2.15 5.11
N TRP A 41 -6.96 3.29 4.45
CA TRP A 41 -7.13 4.62 5.01
C TRP A 41 -7.69 5.60 3.97
N ARG A 42 -7.92 6.85 4.40
CA ARG A 42 -8.26 7.98 3.51
C ARG A 42 -7.14 8.23 2.50
N ALA A 43 -7.45 8.99 1.45
CA ALA A 43 -6.49 9.34 0.43
C ALA A 43 -5.35 10.20 1.01
N GLU A 44 -4.14 9.65 0.98
CA GLU A 44 -2.90 10.27 1.43
C GLU A 44 -1.76 9.85 0.50
N ALA A 45 -0.55 10.37 0.71
CA ALA A 45 0.61 10.02 -0.12
C ALA A 45 0.96 8.51 -0.04
N GLU A 46 0.58 7.84 1.05
CA GLU A 46 0.73 6.40 1.26
C GLU A 46 -0.08 5.54 0.30
N GLN A 47 -1.06 6.11 -0.38
CA GLN A 47 -1.84 5.48 -1.46
C GLN A 47 -1.45 6.04 -2.84
N GLY A 48 -0.44 6.92 -2.89
CA GLY A 48 -0.09 7.73 -4.05
C GLY A 48 0.20 6.96 -5.33
N GLY A 49 0.85 5.80 -5.25
CA GLY A 49 1.12 4.96 -6.42
C GLY A 49 -0.14 4.42 -7.10
N PHE A 50 -1.19 4.14 -6.33
CA PHE A 50 -2.47 3.69 -6.89
C PHE A 50 -3.22 4.86 -7.57
N TYR A 51 -3.20 6.04 -6.95
CA TYR A 51 -3.72 7.27 -7.57
C TYR A 51 -2.95 7.62 -8.84
N GLN A 52 -1.62 7.49 -8.83
CA GLN A 52 -0.78 7.71 -10.00
C GLN A 52 -1.16 6.77 -11.15
N ALA A 53 -1.27 5.46 -10.89
CA ALA A 53 -1.66 4.48 -11.91
C ALA A 53 -3.03 4.78 -12.52
N LYS A 54 -3.94 5.38 -11.75
CA LYS A 54 -5.26 5.80 -12.23
C LYS A 54 -5.17 7.04 -13.11
N VAL A 55 -4.51 8.11 -12.65
CA VAL A 55 -4.53 9.41 -13.34
C VAL A 55 -3.62 9.46 -14.56
N ASP A 56 -2.49 8.71 -14.56
CA ASP A 56 -1.61 8.64 -15.72
C ASP A 56 -2.04 7.59 -16.77
N GLY A 57 -3.19 6.94 -16.55
CA GLY A 57 -3.77 5.95 -17.43
C GLY A 57 -3.07 4.59 -17.41
N THR A 58 -2.20 4.31 -16.44
CA THR A 58 -1.52 3.01 -16.33
C THR A 58 -2.53 1.87 -16.19
N TYR A 59 -3.52 1.98 -15.31
CA TYR A 59 -4.57 0.97 -15.20
C TYR A 59 -5.31 0.76 -16.54
N ALA A 60 -5.66 1.83 -17.26
CA ALA A 60 -6.33 1.72 -18.55
C ALA A 60 -5.47 1.03 -19.62
N ARG A 61 -4.14 1.27 -19.63
CA ARG A 61 -3.20 0.56 -20.52
C ARG A 61 -3.15 -0.94 -20.22
N PHE A 62 -3.43 -1.34 -18.99
CA PHE A 62 -3.56 -2.74 -18.57
C PHE A 62 -4.99 -3.29 -18.73
N GLY A 63 -5.89 -2.55 -19.42
CA GLY A 63 -7.26 -2.96 -19.68
C GLY A 63 -8.18 -2.89 -18.46
N LEU A 64 -7.84 -2.06 -17.44
CA LEU A 64 -8.56 -1.96 -16.17
C LEU A 64 -9.19 -0.57 -15.99
N ASP A 65 -10.44 -0.53 -15.54
CA ASP A 65 -11.13 0.66 -15.02
C ASP A 65 -11.22 0.55 -13.50
N VAL A 66 -10.24 1.13 -12.79
CA VAL A 66 -10.10 0.98 -11.35
C VAL A 66 -10.83 2.10 -10.61
N THR A 67 -11.80 1.73 -9.78
CA THR A 67 -12.40 2.63 -8.79
C THR A 67 -11.68 2.46 -7.46
N ILE A 68 -11.01 3.53 -7.01
CA ILE A 68 -10.37 3.58 -5.68
C ILE A 68 -11.43 4.01 -4.67
N LEU A 69 -11.64 3.18 -3.65
CA LEU A 69 -12.52 3.42 -2.50
C LEU A 69 -11.66 3.69 -1.27
N GLN A 70 -11.98 4.73 -0.52
CA GLN A 70 -11.23 5.08 0.68
C GLN A 70 -11.68 4.24 1.87
N GLY A 71 -10.71 3.70 2.60
CA GLY A 71 -10.94 3.06 3.89
C GLY A 71 -11.04 4.05 5.04
N SER A 72 -11.33 3.53 6.21
CA SER A 72 -11.37 4.26 7.48
C SER A 72 -11.22 3.28 8.65
N PRO A 73 -10.99 3.76 9.90
CA PRO A 73 -10.98 2.89 11.08
C PRO A 73 -12.28 2.10 11.30
N GLN A 74 -13.39 2.57 10.74
CA GLN A 74 -14.71 1.94 10.84
C GLN A 74 -14.99 0.98 9.69
N THR A 75 -14.17 0.98 8.64
CA THR A 75 -14.37 0.14 7.45
C THR A 75 -13.71 -1.22 7.67
N ASN A 76 -14.48 -2.29 7.51
CA ASN A 76 -13.95 -3.65 7.55
C ASN A 76 -13.67 -4.15 6.12
N ASN A 77 -12.47 -3.83 5.59
CA ASN A 77 -12.05 -4.22 4.24
C ASN A 77 -12.11 -5.73 4.03
N LEU A 78 -11.70 -6.49 5.04
CA LEU A 78 -11.70 -7.95 5.00
C LEU A 78 -13.10 -8.52 4.78
N LEU A 79 -14.10 -7.98 5.49
CA LEU A 79 -15.49 -8.38 5.32
C LEU A 79 -16.03 -8.02 3.93
N LEU A 80 -15.74 -6.81 3.43
CA LEU A 80 -16.17 -6.37 2.11
C LEU A 80 -15.55 -7.21 0.99
N LEU A 81 -14.27 -7.56 1.13
CA LEU A 81 -13.56 -8.42 0.19
C LEU A 81 -14.14 -9.85 0.21
N ALA A 82 -14.35 -10.44 1.39
CA ALA A 82 -14.96 -11.76 1.54
C ALA A 82 -16.39 -11.82 0.98
N ALA A 83 -17.17 -10.74 1.17
CA ALA A 83 -18.52 -10.59 0.65
C ALA A 83 -18.59 -10.25 -0.85
N LYS A 84 -17.45 -10.18 -1.55
CA LYS A 84 -17.34 -9.84 -2.98
C LYS A 84 -17.89 -8.45 -3.33
N LYS A 85 -17.85 -7.51 -2.38
CA LYS A 85 -18.26 -6.11 -2.59
C LYS A 85 -17.14 -5.27 -3.19
N ILE A 86 -15.91 -5.74 -3.03
CA ILE A 86 -14.68 -5.18 -3.62
C ILE A 86 -13.83 -6.32 -4.18
N ASP A 87 -12.92 -6.01 -5.11
CA ASP A 87 -12.07 -7.00 -5.78
C ASP A 87 -10.70 -7.09 -5.14
N PHE A 88 -10.15 -5.95 -4.73
CA PHE A 88 -8.86 -5.84 -4.04
C PHE A 88 -8.98 -4.93 -2.83
N SER A 89 -8.15 -5.18 -1.83
CA SER A 89 -7.99 -4.28 -0.68
C SER A 89 -6.54 -4.19 -0.23
N ILE A 90 -6.28 -3.24 0.68
CA ILE A 90 -5.01 -3.14 1.39
C ILE A 90 -5.18 -3.72 2.79
N ALA A 91 -4.28 -4.65 3.16
CA ALA A 91 -3.98 -4.98 4.55
C ALA A 91 -2.83 -4.09 5.02
N SER A 92 -2.95 -3.49 6.19
CA SER A 92 -1.95 -2.55 6.70
C SER A 92 -0.58 -3.19 6.93
N ASN A 93 -0.56 -4.48 7.34
CA ASN A 93 0.66 -5.23 7.66
C ASN A 93 0.43 -6.76 7.66
N ILE A 94 1.52 -7.53 7.88
CA ILE A 94 1.44 -9.01 7.90
C ILE A 94 0.51 -9.54 9.01
N ILE A 95 0.41 -8.88 10.17
CA ILE A 95 -0.51 -9.35 11.23
C ILE A 95 -1.97 -9.29 10.76
N ALA A 96 -2.36 -8.28 9.99
CA ALA A 96 -3.69 -8.21 9.40
C ALA A 96 -3.95 -9.40 8.44
N VAL A 97 -2.97 -9.74 7.59
CA VAL A 97 -3.01 -10.92 6.70
C VAL A 97 -3.16 -12.22 7.51
N LEU A 98 -2.39 -12.37 8.59
CA LEU A 98 -2.47 -13.56 9.45
C LEU A 98 -3.80 -13.67 10.19
N ASN A 99 -4.40 -12.55 10.60
CA ASN A 99 -5.72 -12.52 11.22
C ASN A 99 -6.81 -13.03 10.25
N ALA A 100 -6.71 -12.70 8.95
CA ALA A 100 -7.59 -13.26 7.94
C ALA A 100 -7.43 -14.79 7.85
N ALA A 101 -6.20 -15.28 7.81
CA ALA A 101 -5.91 -16.73 7.77
C ALA A 101 -6.41 -17.47 9.01
N GLN A 102 -6.21 -16.92 10.21
CA GLN A 102 -6.70 -17.49 11.48
C GLN A 102 -8.22 -17.63 11.52
N ASN A 103 -8.93 -16.70 10.90
CA ASN A 103 -10.39 -16.71 10.80
C ASN A 103 -10.89 -17.48 9.58
N ASN A 104 -10.02 -18.22 8.87
CA ASN A 104 -10.33 -18.98 7.66
C ASN A 104 -11.04 -18.14 6.58
N VAL A 105 -10.72 -16.86 6.49
CA VAL A 105 -11.22 -15.99 5.42
C VAL A 105 -10.44 -16.31 4.15
N PRO A 106 -11.10 -16.64 3.01
CA PRO A 106 -10.43 -17.12 1.80
C PRO A 106 -9.81 -15.97 0.98
N ILE A 107 -8.81 -15.32 1.56
CA ILE A 107 -8.11 -14.15 1.03
C ILE A 107 -6.61 -14.42 1.05
N THR A 108 -5.91 -13.92 0.05
CA THR A 108 -4.45 -14.09 -0.11
C THR A 108 -3.80 -12.75 -0.42
N ALA A 109 -2.69 -12.45 0.25
CA ALA A 109 -1.80 -11.34 -0.07
C ALA A 109 -1.04 -11.64 -1.38
N VAL A 110 -1.09 -10.70 -2.34
CA VAL A 110 -0.54 -10.88 -3.69
C VAL A 110 0.63 -9.95 -3.99
N ALA A 111 0.79 -8.84 -3.24
CA ALA A 111 1.94 -7.94 -3.31
C ALA A 111 2.09 -7.16 -2.00
N ALA A 112 3.32 -6.75 -1.67
CA ALA A 112 3.62 -5.90 -0.51
C ALA A 112 4.31 -4.62 -0.97
N ILE A 113 3.57 -3.54 -1.07
CA ILE A 113 4.08 -2.27 -1.58
C ILE A 113 5.14 -1.70 -0.63
N PHE A 114 4.86 -1.63 0.65
CA PHE A 114 5.83 -1.15 1.61
C PHE A 114 6.72 -2.28 2.09
N GLN A 115 7.98 -2.15 1.76
CA GLN A 115 9.02 -3.09 2.21
C GLN A 115 9.36 -2.92 3.69
N LYS A 116 9.04 -1.77 4.26
CA LYS A 116 9.10 -1.52 5.70
C LYS A 116 7.75 -1.00 6.16
N ASP A 117 7.15 -1.64 7.15
CA ASP A 117 5.98 -1.10 7.82
C ASP A 117 6.37 0.25 8.45
N PRO A 118 5.74 1.37 8.06
CA PRO A 118 6.15 2.72 8.48
C PRO A 118 5.68 3.09 9.89
N VAL A 119 5.21 2.12 10.68
CA VAL A 119 4.75 2.38 12.04
C VAL A 119 5.90 2.84 12.93
N VAL A 120 5.64 3.93 13.67
CA VAL A 120 6.59 4.56 14.59
C VAL A 120 6.00 4.71 15.99
N LEU A 121 6.89 4.84 17.00
CA LEU A 121 6.57 5.49 18.25
C LEU A 121 7.18 6.90 18.25
N LEU A 122 6.44 7.84 18.80
CA LEU A 122 6.81 9.24 18.92
C LEU A 122 6.93 9.61 20.38
N SER A 123 7.95 10.41 20.76
CA SER A 123 8.10 10.95 22.09
C SER A 123 8.47 12.45 22.05
N HIS A 124 8.25 13.13 23.16
CA HIS A 124 8.78 14.48 23.33
C HIS A 124 10.30 14.45 23.48
N PRO A 125 11.04 15.40 22.91
CA PRO A 125 12.49 15.48 23.04
C PRO A 125 12.90 16.01 24.44
N ASN A 126 14.07 15.57 24.91
CA ASN A 126 14.72 16.08 26.12
C ASN A 126 13.93 15.93 27.44
N VAL A 127 13.08 14.90 27.51
CA VAL A 127 12.27 14.62 28.71
C VAL A 127 12.58 13.23 29.33
N GLY A 128 13.70 12.62 28.93
CA GLY A 128 14.09 11.30 29.38
C GLY A 128 13.38 10.15 28.62
N LEU A 129 12.82 10.45 27.44
CA LEU A 129 12.19 9.52 26.50
C LEU A 129 12.92 9.60 25.14
N ASP A 130 14.23 9.83 25.17
CA ASP A 130 15.03 10.07 23.95
C ASP A 130 15.66 8.78 23.39
N LYS A 131 15.52 7.66 24.09
CA LYS A 131 15.97 6.34 23.66
C LYS A 131 14.80 5.35 23.65
N PHE A 132 14.80 4.43 22.71
CA PHE A 132 13.72 3.46 22.56
C PHE A 132 13.41 2.69 23.87
N GLN A 133 14.42 2.30 24.61
CA GLN A 133 14.27 1.57 25.87
C GLN A 133 13.57 2.39 26.97
N ASP A 134 13.69 3.72 26.93
CA ASP A 134 13.03 4.59 27.89
C ASP A 134 11.52 4.68 27.68
N LEU A 135 11.05 4.39 26.47
CA LEU A 135 9.63 4.47 26.09
C LEU A 135 8.74 3.53 26.90
N THR A 136 9.30 2.44 27.43
CA THR A 136 8.57 1.47 28.28
C THR A 136 8.03 2.09 29.58
N LYS A 137 8.58 3.25 29.98
CA LYS A 137 8.19 3.97 31.20
C LYS A 137 7.00 4.89 30.98
N ALA A 138 6.73 5.24 29.72
CA ALA A 138 5.73 6.24 29.33
C ALA A 138 4.32 5.68 29.21
N THR A 139 3.32 6.55 29.26
CA THR A 139 1.96 6.24 28.82
C THR A 139 1.91 6.25 27.30
N ALA A 140 1.45 5.17 26.67
CA ALA A 140 1.41 5.02 25.23
C ALA A 140 -0.01 5.26 24.68
N TYR A 141 -0.16 6.23 23.79
CA TYR A 141 -1.36 6.39 22.99
C TYR A 141 -1.30 5.48 21.78
N VAL A 142 -2.18 4.46 21.71
CA VAL A 142 -2.17 3.40 20.68
C VAL A 142 -3.59 3.17 20.18
N ALA A 143 -3.79 3.15 18.86
CA ALA A 143 -5.08 2.84 18.26
C ALA A 143 -5.44 1.35 18.42
N THR A 144 -6.72 1.02 18.34
CA THR A 144 -7.22 -0.37 18.50
C THR A 144 -6.49 -1.35 17.57
N GLY A 145 -6.27 -1.00 16.31
CA GLY A 145 -5.50 -1.84 15.36
C GLY A 145 -4.06 -2.06 15.80
N GLY A 146 -3.41 -1.03 16.35
CA GLY A 146 -2.06 -1.10 16.90
C GLY A 146 -1.97 -1.99 18.13
N LEU A 147 -2.97 -1.92 19.03
CA LEU A 147 -3.05 -2.78 20.23
C LEU A 147 -3.08 -4.26 19.87
N ASN A 148 -3.71 -4.60 18.75
CA ASN A 148 -3.86 -5.97 18.27
C ASN A 148 -2.77 -6.42 17.27
N SER A 149 -1.75 -5.58 17.03
CA SER A 149 -0.65 -5.88 16.12
C SER A 149 0.71 -5.57 16.75
N PHE A 150 1.38 -4.49 16.34
CA PHE A 150 2.74 -4.16 16.78
C PHE A 150 2.87 -3.96 18.28
N TYR A 151 1.84 -3.47 18.97
CA TYR A 151 1.92 -3.25 20.41
C TYR A 151 1.92 -4.57 21.21
N LEU A 152 1.29 -5.64 20.69
CA LEU A 152 1.45 -6.98 21.27
C LEU A 152 2.91 -7.42 21.22
N TRP A 153 3.57 -7.20 20.09
CA TRP A 153 4.99 -7.47 19.94
C TRP A 153 5.85 -6.61 20.89
N LEU A 154 5.58 -5.30 21.00
CA LEU A 154 6.26 -4.42 21.95
C LEU A 154 6.15 -4.91 23.39
N LYS A 155 4.97 -5.36 23.79
CA LYS A 155 4.77 -5.93 25.14
C LYS A 155 5.59 -7.20 25.36
N LYS A 156 5.63 -8.08 24.37
CA LYS A 156 6.30 -9.39 24.50
C LYS A 156 7.82 -9.30 24.34
N ALA A 157 8.29 -8.54 23.36
CA ALA A 157 9.71 -8.46 23.00
C ALA A 157 10.47 -7.33 23.71
N HIS A 158 9.80 -6.25 24.12
CA HIS A 158 10.44 -5.04 24.63
C HIS A 158 9.92 -4.56 25.99
N GLY A 159 9.02 -5.31 26.65
CA GLY A 159 8.57 -5.03 28.02
C GLY A 159 7.62 -3.83 28.16
N PHE A 160 6.97 -3.40 27.08
CA PHE A 160 5.89 -2.42 27.17
C PHE A 160 4.72 -2.97 28.00
N ARG A 161 3.94 -2.07 28.62
CA ARG A 161 2.92 -2.47 29.60
C ARG A 161 1.51 -2.12 29.12
N ALA A 162 0.59 -3.07 29.25
CA ALA A 162 -0.80 -2.87 28.85
C ALA A 162 -1.52 -1.81 29.69
N GLU A 163 -1.26 -1.75 30.99
CA GLU A 163 -1.86 -0.79 31.95
C GLU A 163 -1.40 0.65 31.72
N LYS A 164 -0.38 0.85 30.91
CA LYS A 164 0.12 2.17 30.49
C LYS A 164 -0.37 2.59 29.09
N THR A 165 -1.43 1.96 28.58
CA THR A 165 -1.99 2.35 27.28
C THR A 165 -3.21 3.23 27.44
N LYS A 166 -3.36 4.20 26.54
CA LYS A 166 -4.56 4.99 26.28
C LYS A 166 -4.94 4.86 24.82
N LEU A 167 -6.22 4.95 24.52
CA LEU A 167 -6.70 4.86 23.15
C LEU A 167 -6.25 6.10 22.34
N TYR A 168 -5.57 5.86 21.23
CA TYR A 168 -5.30 6.87 20.21
C TYR A 168 -6.43 6.85 19.19
N ASN A 169 -7.13 7.97 19.07
CA ASN A 169 -8.26 8.17 18.16
C ASN A 169 -7.89 9.05 16.96
N PHE A 170 -6.63 9.03 16.55
CA PHE A 170 -6.06 9.81 15.44
C PHE A 170 -6.06 11.33 15.68
N ASN A 171 -6.09 11.74 16.96
CA ASN A 171 -5.88 13.11 17.38
C ASN A 171 -4.65 13.18 18.31
N SER A 172 -3.61 13.88 17.88
CA SER A 172 -2.34 14.00 18.62
C SER A 172 -2.38 15.06 19.75
N ALA A 173 -3.45 15.82 19.92
CA ALA A 173 -3.52 16.84 20.97
C ALA A 173 -3.26 16.30 22.39
N PRO A 174 -3.77 15.11 22.80
CA PRO A 174 -3.45 14.55 24.11
C PRO A 174 -1.96 14.22 24.29
N PHE A 175 -1.29 13.73 23.24
CA PHE A 175 0.15 13.49 23.25
C PHE A 175 0.93 14.80 23.33
N ILE A 176 0.57 15.81 22.54
CA ILE A 176 1.23 17.11 22.53
C ILE A 176 1.15 17.77 23.92
N ALA A 177 0.03 17.59 24.63
CA ALA A 177 -0.18 18.16 25.96
C ALA A 177 0.52 17.39 27.10
N ASP A 178 0.88 16.12 26.91
CA ASP A 178 1.48 15.23 27.94
C ASP A 178 2.90 14.82 27.53
N ASN A 179 3.90 15.58 27.99
CA ASN A 179 5.30 15.34 27.67
C ASN A 179 5.89 14.04 28.27
N LYS A 180 5.13 13.35 29.14
CA LYS A 180 5.51 12.03 29.71
C LYS A 180 4.89 10.87 28.95
N SER A 181 4.22 11.15 27.85
CA SER A 181 3.57 10.15 26.99
C SER A 181 4.36 9.89 25.72
N ILE A 182 4.01 8.78 25.08
CA ILE A 182 4.41 8.44 23.73
C ILE A 182 3.17 8.18 22.88
N GLN A 183 3.31 8.29 21.57
CA GLN A 183 2.19 8.07 20.66
C GLN A 183 2.64 7.16 19.51
N GLN A 184 1.74 6.27 19.09
CA GLN A 184 1.79 5.62 17.79
C GLN A 184 1.70 6.66 16.68
N GLY A 185 2.39 6.42 15.58
CA GLY A 185 2.24 7.19 14.35
C GLY A 185 2.67 6.39 13.13
N ILE A 186 2.46 7.00 11.97
CA ILE A 186 3.00 6.57 10.69
C ILE A 186 4.10 7.55 10.31
N LEU A 187 5.28 7.04 9.97
CA LEU A 187 6.49 7.83 9.73
C LEU A 187 6.28 8.98 8.72
N THR A 188 5.39 8.77 7.77
CA THR A 188 5.07 9.67 6.66
C THR A 188 4.00 10.70 7.00
N SER A 189 3.38 10.64 8.19
CA SER A 189 2.23 11.48 8.57
C SER A 189 2.44 12.19 9.92
N GLU A 190 2.28 11.50 11.06
CA GLU A 190 2.23 12.12 12.38
C GLU A 190 3.47 12.95 12.76
N PRO A 191 4.72 12.60 12.43
CA PRO A 191 5.86 13.45 12.76
C PRO A 191 5.73 14.87 12.19
N PHE A 192 5.24 14.99 10.94
CA PHE A 192 5.00 16.28 10.30
C PHE A 192 3.85 17.05 10.96
N ILE A 193 2.73 16.36 11.20
CA ILE A 193 1.53 16.97 11.80
C ILE A 193 1.84 17.49 13.21
N ILE A 194 2.56 16.70 14.03
CA ILE A 194 2.94 17.11 15.38
C ILE A 194 3.87 18.29 15.33
N GLN A 195 4.92 18.27 14.49
CA GLN A 195 5.85 19.39 14.35
C GLN A 195 5.13 20.67 13.91
N LYS A 196 4.13 20.57 13.03
CA LYS A 196 3.35 21.71 12.55
C LYS A 196 2.41 22.29 13.63
N ASN A 197 1.87 21.42 14.48
CA ASN A 197 0.84 21.78 15.48
C ASN A 197 1.41 21.96 16.91
N SER A 198 2.72 21.89 17.09
CA SER A 198 3.38 22.05 18.36
C SER A 198 4.63 22.94 18.23
N ASN A 199 5.31 23.20 19.35
CA ASN A 199 6.57 23.96 19.41
C ASN A 199 7.81 23.05 19.48
N PHE A 200 7.67 21.76 19.14
CA PHE A 200 8.76 20.80 19.18
C PHE A 200 8.73 19.85 17.98
N THR A 201 9.88 19.29 17.66
CA THR A 201 10.01 18.17 16.73
C THR A 201 10.06 16.88 17.54
N PRO A 202 9.15 15.92 17.36
CA PRO A 202 9.15 14.69 18.12
C PRO A 202 10.36 13.81 17.81
N ASN A 203 10.85 13.06 18.80
CA ASN A 203 11.70 11.91 18.52
C ASN A 203 10.88 10.85 17.78
N VAL A 204 11.48 10.22 16.79
CA VAL A 204 10.82 9.22 15.92
C VAL A 204 11.54 7.90 16.00
N PHE A 205 10.85 6.86 16.43
CA PHE A 205 11.38 5.49 16.56
C PHE A 205 10.65 4.57 15.58
N LEU A 206 11.26 4.35 14.42
CA LEU A 206 10.71 3.44 13.41
C LEU A 206 10.82 1.99 13.92
N LEU A 207 9.71 1.31 14.11
CA LEU A 207 9.70 -0.03 14.74
C LEU A 207 10.47 -1.08 13.94
N TRP A 208 10.58 -0.88 12.63
CA TRP A 208 11.45 -1.67 11.76
C TRP A 208 12.90 -1.76 12.29
N ASP A 209 13.45 -0.63 12.74
CA ASP A 209 14.84 -0.54 13.22
C ASP A 209 15.05 -1.28 14.53
N TYR A 210 13.97 -1.65 15.22
CA TYR A 210 13.97 -2.40 16.48
C TYR A 210 13.49 -3.83 16.35
N GLY A 211 13.32 -4.32 15.10
CA GLY A 211 13.02 -5.73 14.82
C GLY A 211 11.57 -6.03 14.42
N TYR A 212 10.70 -5.02 14.29
CA TYR A 212 9.35 -5.22 13.74
C TYR A 212 9.41 -5.30 12.21
N GLY A 213 9.92 -6.41 11.68
CA GLY A 213 10.24 -6.60 10.26
C GLY A 213 9.05 -6.85 9.33
N SER A 214 7.87 -6.29 9.63
CA SER A 214 6.66 -6.46 8.81
C SER A 214 6.78 -5.77 7.45
N TYR A 215 6.14 -6.33 6.42
CA TYR A 215 5.69 -5.58 5.26
C TYR A 215 4.52 -4.67 5.65
N GLY A 216 4.28 -3.60 4.89
CA GLY A 216 3.11 -2.74 4.98
C GLY A 216 2.44 -2.53 3.63
N SER A 217 1.26 -1.91 3.62
CA SER A 217 0.48 -1.63 2.41
C SER A 217 0.41 -2.86 1.48
N ILE A 218 -0.16 -3.95 2.00
CA ILE A 218 -0.17 -5.26 1.34
C ILE A 218 -1.45 -5.39 0.51
N ILE A 219 -1.31 -5.61 -0.79
CA ILE A 219 -2.45 -5.87 -1.68
C ILE A 219 -2.98 -7.28 -1.43
N GLU A 220 -4.27 -7.36 -1.15
CA GLU A 220 -4.99 -8.62 -0.93
C GLU A 220 -6.12 -8.79 -1.94
N THR A 221 -6.42 -10.05 -2.27
CA THR A 221 -7.62 -10.42 -3.03
C THR A 221 -8.13 -11.79 -2.63
N ARG A 222 -9.34 -12.11 -3.10
CA ARG A 222 -9.99 -13.41 -2.84
C ARG A 222 -9.32 -14.57 -3.57
N ASN A 223 -9.27 -15.72 -2.92
CA ASN A 223 -8.74 -16.95 -3.52
C ASN A 223 -9.51 -17.40 -4.77
N ASP A 224 -10.83 -17.13 -4.81
CA ASP A 224 -11.64 -17.48 -5.99
C ASP A 224 -11.30 -16.58 -7.19
N LEU A 225 -10.94 -15.32 -6.98
CA LEU A 225 -10.48 -14.42 -8.04
C LEU A 225 -9.11 -14.87 -8.58
N ILE A 226 -8.17 -15.18 -7.69
CA ILE A 226 -6.84 -15.72 -8.08
C ILE A 226 -6.98 -16.98 -8.93
N LYS A 227 -7.92 -17.87 -8.55
CA LYS A 227 -8.15 -19.14 -9.28
C LYS A 227 -8.83 -18.94 -10.62
N LYS A 228 -9.84 -18.05 -10.68
CA LYS A 228 -10.69 -17.89 -11.88
C LYS A 228 -10.08 -16.95 -12.91
N ASN A 229 -9.43 -15.88 -12.46
CA ASN A 229 -8.85 -14.85 -13.33
C ASN A 229 -7.47 -14.39 -12.82
N PRO A 230 -6.45 -15.26 -12.84
CA PRO A 230 -5.10 -14.91 -12.40
C PRO A 230 -4.46 -13.81 -13.27
N ASP A 231 -4.87 -13.68 -14.53
CA ASP A 231 -4.44 -12.62 -15.43
C ASP A 231 -4.90 -11.25 -14.96
N LEU A 232 -6.16 -11.11 -14.55
CA LEU A 232 -6.66 -9.89 -13.95
C LEU A 232 -5.85 -9.46 -12.72
N VAL A 233 -5.57 -10.43 -11.82
CA VAL A 233 -4.76 -10.18 -10.62
C VAL A 233 -3.36 -9.70 -11.00
N GLN A 234 -2.75 -10.34 -12.02
CA GLN A 234 -1.42 -9.94 -12.50
C GLN A 234 -1.44 -8.52 -13.07
N ARG A 235 -2.40 -8.19 -13.94
CA ARG A 235 -2.52 -6.87 -14.56
C ARG A 235 -2.72 -5.77 -13.51
N PHE A 236 -3.55 -6.03 -12.49
CA PHE A 236 -3.76 -5.08 -11.40
C PHE A 236 -2.49 -4.85 -10.58
N VAL A 237 -1.78 -5.92 -10.21
CA VAL A 237 -0.53 -5.84 -9.44
C VAL A 237 0.54 -5.11 -10.26
N ASP A 238 0.73 -5.48 -11.52
CA ASP A 238 1.75 -4.89 -12.39
C ASP A 238 1.50 -3.38 -12.61
N ALA A 239 0.25 -3.01 -12.90
CA ALA A 239 -0.12 -1.60 -13.08
C ALA A 239 0.05 -0.80 -11.79
N SER A 240 -0.28 -1.38 -10.64
CA SER A 240 -0.06 -0.75 -9.32
C SER A 240 1.43 -0.53 -9.05
N ILE A 241 2.29 -1.50 -9.34
CA ILE A 241 3.75 -1.40 -9.18
C ILE A 241 4.30 -0.28 -10.08
N ILE A 242 3.91 -0.22 -11.34
CA ILE A 242 4.31 0.85 -12.27
C ILE A 242 3.85 2.22 -11.73
N GLY A 243 2.62 2.30 -11.23
CA GLY A 243 2.11 3.52 -10.59
C GLY A 243 2.96 3.98 -9.43
N TRP A 244 3.45 3.05 -8.60
CA TRP A 244 4.35 3.38 -7.49
C TRP A 244 5.72 3.89 -7.96
N TYR A 245 6.32 3.29 -9.00
CA TYR A 245 7.54 3.83 -9.60
C TYR A 245 7.31 5.24 -10.17
N ASN A 246 6.20 5.46 -10.89
CA ASN A 246 5.86 6.75 -11.45
C ASN A 246 5.60 7.80 -10.37
N TYR A 247 4.94 7.42 -9.27
CA TYR A 247 4.64 8.30 -8.14
C TYR A 247 5.91 8.77 -7.43
N LEU A 248 6.83 7.85 -7.16
CA LEU A 248 8.05 8.17 -6.42
C LEU A 248 9.11 8.88 -7.28
N TYR A 249 9.19 8.56 -8.57
CA TYR A 249 10.31 8.96 -9.42
C TYR A 249 9.93 9.71 -10.70
N GLY A 250 8.63 9.84 -10.99
CA GLY A 250 8.09 10.60 -12.10
C GLY A 250 7.41 11.90 -11.67
N ASP A 251 6.58 12.45 -12.56
CA ASP A 251 5.69 13.57 -12.24
C ASP A 251 4.44 13.03 -11.53
N ASN A 252 4.30 13.37 -10.26
CA ASN A 252 3.20 12.95 -9.41
C ASN A 252 2.16 14.07 -9.16
N SER A 253 2.27 15.20 -9.84
CA SER A 253 1.39 16.36 -9.61
C SER A 253 -0.09 16.03 -9.79
N ALA A 254 -0.46 15.33 -10.85
CA ALA A 254 -1.84 14.93 -11.10
C ALA A 254 -2.38 13.96 -10.04
N ALA A 255 -1.54 13.04 -9.54
CA ALA A 255 -1.91 12.13 -8.46
C ALA A 255 -2.11 12.87 -7.14
N ASN A 256 -1.25 13.84 -6.83
CA ASN A 256 -1.37 14.67 -5.64
C ASN A 256 -2.64 15.53 -5.65
N GLU A 257 -3.03 16.08 -6.81
CA GLU A 257 -4.31 16.78 -6.95
C GLU A 257 -5.50 15.84 -6.76
N ALA A 258 -5.45 14.62 -7.29
CA ALA A 258 -6.50 13.63 -7.09
C ALA A 258 -6.62 13.21 -5.61
N ILE A 259 -5.50 13.04 -4.90
CA ILE A 259 -5.46 12.78 -3.45
C ILE A 259 -6.13 13.93 -2.68
N LYS A 260 -5.76 15.18 -2.96
CA LYS A 260 -6.35 16.35 -2.30
C LYS A 260 -7.83 16.53 -2.60
N LYS A 261 -8.27 16.14 -3.81
CA LYS A 261 -9.70 16.13 -4.17
C LYS A 261 -10.50 15.15 -3.32
N ASP A 262 -9.94 13.96 -3.09
CA ASP A 262 -10.58 12.90 -2.31
C ASP A 262 -10.41 13.09 -0.79
N ASN A 263 -9.34 13.76 -0.35
CA ASN A 263 -9.08 14.15 1.04
C ASN A 263 -8.63 15.62 1.12
N PRO A 264 -9.55 16.55 1.28
CA PRO A 264 -9.24 18.00 1.35
C PRO A 264 -8.39 18.42 2.56
N GLU A 265 -8.19 17.54 3.55
CA GLU A 265 -7.29 17.81 4.68
C GLU A 265 -5.80 17.71 4.29
N MET A 266 -5.48 17.07 3.16
CA MET A 266 -4.10 16.92 2.67
C MET A 266 -3.57 18.23 2.09
N THR A 267 -2.34 18.58 2.47
CA THR A 267 -1.62 19.73 1.93
C THR A 267 -0.45 19.31 1.04
N ASN A 268 0.01 20.20 0.18
CA ASN A 268 1.18 19.95 -0.66
C ASN A 268 2.43 19.67 0.19
N GLU A 269 2.60 20.39 1.31
CA GLU A 269 3.74 20.22 2.22
C GLU A 269 3.72 18.82 2.86
N GLN A 270 2.54 18.34 3.29
CA GLN A 270 2.40 17.02 3.90
C GLN A 270 2.68 15.91 2.89
N ILE A 271 2.15 16.04 1.67
CA ILE A 271 2.41 15.09 0.58
C ILE A 271 3.91 15.08 0.23
N ALA A 272 4.54 16.25 0.09
CA ALA A 272 5.96 16.35 -0.21
C ALA A 272 6.83 15.74 0.90
N TYR A 273 6.49 15.98 2.17
CA TYR A 273 7.13 15.34 3.32
C TYR A 273 7.03 13.82 3.24
N ALA A 274 5.83 13.29 3.01
CA ALA A 274 5.61 11.85 2.94
C ALA A 274 6.41 11.18 1.81
N ILE A 275 6.41 11.76 0.60
CA ILE A 275 7.19 11.25 -0.54
C ILE A 275 8.68 11.27 -0.22
N LYS A 276 9.19 12.38 0.34
CA LYS A 276 10.58 12.51 0.74
C LYS A 276 10.98 11.40 1.72
N VAL A 277 10.19 11.22 2.78
CA VAL A 277 10.46 10.24 3.83
C VAL A 277 10.37 8.80 3.31
N MET A 278 9.38 8.49 2.46
CA MET A 278 9.29 7.17 1.82
C MET A 278 10.57 6.83 1.06
N LYS A 279 11.14 7.79 0.32
CA LYS A 279 12.39 7.60 -0.44
C LYS A 279 13.61 7.50 0.49
N GLU A 280 13.79 8.44 1.40
CA GLU A 280 14.96 8.52 2.29
C GLU A 280 15.07 7.30 3.23
N LYS A 281 13.95 6.79 3.69
CA LYS A 281 13.89 5.63 4.59
C LYS A 281 13.73 4.30 3.85
N GLY A 282 13.59 4.34 2.53
CA GLY A 282 13.41 3.16 1.70
C GLY A 282 12.18 2.37 2.12
N ILE A 283 11.04 3.06 2.32
CA ILE A 283 9.81 2.41 2.76
C ILE A 283 9.30 1.47 1.67
N VAL A 284 9.37 1.89 0.40
CA VAL A 284 8.75 1.19 -0.74
C VAL A 284 9.74 0.30 -1.49
N ASP A 285 10.97 0.75 -1.73
CA ASP A 285 11.89 0.17 -2.71
C ASP A 285 13.23 -0.32 -2.15
N SER A 286 13.31 -0.48 -0.82
CA SER A 286 14.49 -1.05 -0.15
C SER A 286 14.39 -2.57 0.05
N GLY A 287 15.40 -3.15 0.68
CA GLY A 287 15.42 -4.58 1.00
C GLY A 287 15.29 -5.45 -0.26
N ASP A 288 14.34 -6.39 -0.24
CA ASP A 288 14.11 -7.31 -1.36
C ASP A 288 13.71 -6.57 -2.64
N ALA A 289 12.96 -5.46 -2.52
CA ALA A 289 12.53 -4.68 -3.68
C ALA A 289 13.68 -4.00 -4.44
N SER A 290 14.81 -3.74 -3.80
CA SER A 290 15.98 -3.19 -4.49
C SER A 290 16.53 -4.14 -5.56
N LYS A 291 16.29 -5.44 -5.43
CA LYS A 291 16.70 -6.49 -6.36
C LYS A 291 15.55 -7.02 -7.20
N LEU A 292 14.38 -7.22 -6.59
CA LEU A 292 13.25 -7.94 -7.19
C LEU A 292 12.10 -7.01 -7.64
N GLY A 293 12.22 -5.70 -7.39
CA GLY A 293 11.21 -4.71 -7.74
C GLY A 293 10.18 -4.44 -6.63
N ILE A 294 9.53 -3.29 -6.71
CA ILE A 294 8.44 -2.88 -5.80
C ILE A 294 7.36 -3.97 -5.78
N GLY A 295 6.71 -4.13 -4.63
CA GLY A 295 5.61 -5.06 -4.46
C GLY A 295 6.01 -6.48 -4.07
N VAL A 296 7.31 -6.81 -4.09
CA VAL A 296 7.78 -8.17 -3.85
C VAL A 296 7.43 -8.68 -2.44
N ILE A 297 6.99 -9.93 -2.39
CA ILE A 297 6.92 -10.75 -1.18
C ILE A 297 7.90 -11.90 -1.35
N THR A 298 8.80 -12.13 -0.38
CA THR A 298 9.67 -13.29 -0.36
C THR A 298 9.25 -14.27 0.73
N ASP A 299 9.35 -15.57 0.44
CA ASP A 299 9.04 -16.64 1.40
C ASP A 299 9.91 -16.53 2.64
N GLU A 300 11.22 -16.27 2.46
CA GLU A 300 12.17 -16.15 3.55
C GLU A 300 11.75 -15.08 4.54
N ARG A 301 11.44 -13.89 4.05
CA ARG A 301 11.13 -12.75 4.92
C ARG A 301 9.75 -12.88 5.56
N PHE A 302 8.73 -13.32 4.80
CA PHE A 302 7.40 -13.53 5.35
C PHE A 302 7.44 -14.57 6.48
N ARG A 303 8.07 -15.72 6.25
CA ARG A 303 8.23 -16.79 7.25
C ARG A 303 9.04 -16.35 8.45
N ARG A 304 10.13 -15.62 8.26
CA ARG A 304 10.94 -15.06 9.34
C ARG A 304 10.11 -14.16 10.27
N PHE A 305 9.31 -13.24 9.68
CA PHE A 305 8.42 -12.38 10.47
C PHE A 305 7.39 -13.21 11.25
N VAL A 306 6.71 -14.17 10.59
CA VAL A 306 5.74 -15.04 11.26
C VAL A 306 6.37 -15.83 12.39
N THR A 307 7.56 -16.38 12.19
CA THR A 307 8.30 -17.10 13.23
C THR A 307 8.57 -16.18 14.43
N THR A 308 9.08 -14.97 14.19
CA THR A 308 9.32 -13.99 15.26
C THR A 308 8.03 -13.68 16.04
N MET A 309 6.89 -13.55 15.35
CA MET A 309 5.60 -13.28 15.99
C MET A 309 5.07 -14.50 16.78
N LYS A 310 5.30 -15.72 16.28
CA LYS A 310 4.99 -16.96 17.02
C LYS A 310 5.86 -17.14 18.27
N ASP A 311 7.15 -16.89 18.17
CA ASP A 311 8.09 -17.05 19.28
C ASP A 311 7.85 -16.01 20.39
N SER A 312 7.46 -14.80 20.01
CA SER A 312 7.04 -13.76 20.95
C SER A 312 5.60 -13.94 21.46
N GLY A 313 4.87 -14.97 21.03
CA GLY A 313 3.49 -15.25 21.47
C GLY A 313 2.46 -14.22 21.02
N VAL A 314 2.76 -13.45 19.97
CA VAL A 314 1.82 -12.52 19.31
C VAL A 314 0.84 -13.28 18.43
N VAL A 315 1.36 -14.29 17.71
CA VAL A 315 0.58 -15.18 16.86
C VAL A 315 0.62 -16.59 17.47
N PRO A 316 -0.51 -17.31 17.57
CA PRO A 316 -0.52 -18.69 18.05
C PRO A 316 0.43 -19.58 17.24
N LYS A 317 1.17 -20.46 17.91
CA LYS A 317 2.11 -21.39 17.25
C LYS A 317 1.42 -22.29 16.22
N THR A 318 0.15 -22.60 16.44
CA THR A 318 -0.70 -23.45 15.58
C THR A 318 -1.23 -22.74 14.34
N THR A 319 -1.05 -21.42 14.19
CA THR A 319 -1.56 -20.68 13.05
C THR A 319 -0.96 -21.21 11.75
N ASP A 320 -1.81 -21.73 10.87
CA ASP A 320 -1.45 -22.04 9.48
C ASP A 320 -1.53 -20.76 8.64
N PHE A 321 -0.43 -20.44 7.96
CA PHE A 321 -0.30 -19.28 7.08
C PHE A 321 0.08 -19.66 5.64
N SER A 322 0.05 -20.97 5.31
CA SER A 322 0.49 -21.48 4.02
C SER A 322 -0.25 -20.86 2.82
N ASN A 323 -1.52 -20.50 3.03
CA ASN A 323 -2.38 -19.90 2.00
C ASN A 323 -2.59 -18.39 2.19
N SER A 324 -1.90 -17.75 3.13
CA SER A 324 -2.12 -16.34 3.46
C SER A 324 -1.46 -15.37 2.48
N TYR A 325 -0.46 -15.84 1.71
CA TYR A 325 0.24 -15.05 0.72
C TYR A 325 0.67 -15.91 -0.48
N THR A 326 1.06 -15.26 -1.56
CA THR A 326 1.68 -15.89 -2.72
C THR A 326 2.75 -14.99 -3.33
N THR A 327 3.83 -15.59 -3.83
CA THR A 327 4.91 -14.89 -4.53
C THR A 327 4.69 -14.83 -6.05
N LYS A 328 3.59 -15.41 -6.55
CA LYS A 328 3.34 -15.63 -7.98
C LYS A 328 3.28 -14.35 -8.81
N PHE A 329 2.78 -13.24 -8.23
CA PHE A 329 2.43 -12.04 -8.97
C PHE A 329 3.50 -10.95 -8.93
N THR A 330 4.57 -11.12 -8.16
CA THR A 330 5.64 -10.14 -7.94
C THR A 330 7.03 -10.71 -8.25
N GLY A 331 8.09 -9.91 -8.04
CA GLY A 331 9.45 -10.35 -8.32
C GLY A 331 9.82 -10.38 -9.81
N LYS A 332 9.13 -9.60 -10.64
CA LYS A 332 9.31 -9.54 -12.10
C LYS A 332 10.02 -8.27 -12.57
N GLU A 333 10.51 -7.45 -11.65
CA GLU A 333 11.19 -6.16 -11.91
C GLU A 333 10.39 -5.19 -12.81
N ILE A 334 9.07 -5.37 -12.89
CA ILE A 334 8.22 -4.56 -13.76
C ILE A 334 8.26 -3.08 -13.33
N GLY A 335 8.26 -2.16 -14.29
CA GLY A 335 8.31 -0.71 -14.04
C GLY A 335 9.66 -0.19 -13.54
N ARG A 336 10.64 -1.04 -13.27
CA ARG A 336 11.98 -0.63 -12.86
C ARG A 336 12.68 0.06 -14.01
N ARG A 337 13.05 1.32 -13.83
CA ARG A 337 13.92 2.00 -14.80
C ARG A 337 15.30 1.36 -14.72
N GLN A 338 15.82 0.87 -15.84
CA GLN A 338 17.22 0.51 -15.94
C GLN A 338 18.00 1.83 -15.90
N ASN A 339 18.80 2.03 -14.85
CA ASN A 339 19.75 3.14 -14.75
C ASN A 339 20.94 2.91 -15.71
#